data_87306d265fab117c770369d861585876
#
_entry.id   87306d265fab117c770369d861585876
#
_cell.length_a   1.000
_cell.length_b   1.000
_cell.length_c   1.000
_cell.angle_alpha   90.00
_cell.angle_beta   90.00
_cell.angle_gamma   90.00
#
_symmetry.space_group_name_H-M   'P 1'
#
loop_
_entity.id
_entity.type
_entity.pdbx_description
1 polymer ?
#
loop_
_entity_poly.entity_id
_entity_poly.type
_entity_poly.pdbx_seq_one_letter_code
_entity_poly.pdbx_strand_id
1 'polypeptide(L)'
;MRSRRNFIYQTTALAVGSLTLPSFIPTHSAREDVGVQLYTFRDAMTQNPKGTLSKVAELGFKQLESARSDKGLYYGLTPTEMRDTCKALGLSIRSGHVHLDKDWNQTMEQAAQAGQEYVICSSMPTQGQAIDNYLRVAEAFNKAGEDCKKIGLKFGYHNHSYEFESDKGQVLYDLLLENTDPSLVHMELDLGWVVMGGKNPIDYFNQYPGRFPLWHLKDMSILEGGSTEFGKGDLNISEMIENIDLAGVKYMFMEQEQYDNNPFDSIRYNLNYLAKLVD
;
A
#
# COMPACT_ATOMS: atom_id res chain seq x y z
N MET A 1 9.33 -16.14 85.75
CA MET A 1 9.21 -14.84 85.16
C MET A 1 9.46 -14.98 83.67
N ARG A 2 8.40 -15.08 82.90
CA ARG A 2 8.51 -15.28 81.43
C ARG A 2 7.79 -14.14 80.73
N SER A 3 8.54 -13.32 79.99
CA SER A 3 8.07 -12.25 79.16
C SER A 3 7.46 -12.84 77.87
N ARG A 4 6.23 -12.47 77.59
CA ARG A 4 5.56 -12.83 76.30
C ARG A 4 5.81 -11.69 75.31
N ARG A 5 6.51 -11.99 74.20
CA ARG A 5 6.66 -11.11 73.04
C ARG A 5 5.45 -11.30 72.14
N ASN A 6 4.72 -10.23 71.94
CA ASN A 6 3.64 -10.12 70.94
C ASN A 6 4.27 -10.01 69.57
N PHE A 7 3.92 -10.93 68.65
CA PHE A 7 4.27 -10.89 67.26
C PHE A 7 3.11 -10.23 66.49
N ILE A 8 3.34 -9.04 65.97
CA ILE A 8 2.37 -8.32 65.14
C ILE A 8 2.61 -8.76 63.68
N TYR A 9 1.63 -9.44 63.10
CA TYR A 9 1.58 -9.69 61.65
C TYR A 9 1.10 -8.42 60.95
N GLN A 10 2.00 -7.79 60.19
CA GLN A 10 1.62 -6.77 59.24
C GLN A 10 1.22 -7.47 57.94
N THR A 11 -0.05 -7.49 57.59
CA THR A 11 -0.57 -7.86 56.29
C THR A 11 -0.41 -6.71 55.34
N THR A 12 0.59 -6.81 54.43
CA THR A 12 0.73 -5.90 53.31
C THR A 12 -0.28 -6.29 52.25
N ALA A 13 -1.34 -5.47 52.07
CA ALA A 13 -2.26 -5.58 50.95
C ALA A 13 -1.55 -5.08 49.68
N LEU A 14 -1.23 -5.98 48.78
CA LEU A 14 -0.83 -5.63 47.40
C LEU A 14 -2.06 -5.12 46.65
N ALA A 15 -2.13 -3.80 46.44
CA ALA A 15 -3.06 -3.21 45.50
C ALA A 15 -2.58 -3.54 44.10
N VAL A 16 -3.25 -4.47 43.42
CA VAL A 16 -3.10 -4.69 41.97
C VAL A 16 -3.78 -3.52 41.27
N GLY A 17 -3.00 -2.51 40.95
CA GLY A 17 -3.46 -1.43 40.08
C GLY A 17 -3.61 -1.99 38.66
N SER A 18 -4.85 -2.10 38.19
CA SER A 18 -5.14 -2.32 36.79
C SER A 18 -4.61 -1.12 35.99
N LEU A 19 -3.45 -1.28 35.37
CA LEU A 19 -2.99 -0.37 34.35
C LEU A 19 -3.91 -0.55 33.13
N THR A 20 -4.96 0.25 33.04
CA THR A 20 -5.67 0.47 31.80
C THR A 20 -4.71 1.22 30.88
N LEU A 21 -4.05 0.49 29.97
CA LEU A 21 -3.38 1.10 28.84
C LEU A 21 -4.45 1.93 28.09
N PRO A 22 -4.19 3.20 27.78
CA PRO A 22 -5.09 3.93 26.92
C PRO A 22 -5.15 3.19 25.59
N SER A 23 -6.32 2.67 25.25
CA SER A 23 -6.63 2.25 23.89
C SER A 23 -6.48 3.50 23.02
N PHE A 24 -5.41 3.57 22.27
CA PHE A 24 -5.26 4.54 21.19
C PHE A 24 -6.29 4.14 20.14
N ILE A 25 -7.47 4.74 20.19
CA ILE A 25 -8.40 4.71 19.07
C ILE A 25 -7.81 5.71 18.08
N PRO A 26 -7.39 5.29 16.87
CA PRO A 26 -6.97 6.23 15.86
C PRO A 26 -8.17 7.13 15.53
N THR A 27 -8.09 8.41 15.86
CA THR A 27 -9.13 9.42 15.58
C THR A 27 -9.07 9.93 14.14
N HIS A 28 -8.31 9.29 13.25
CA HIS A 28 -8.33 9.60 11.82
C HIS A 28 -9.38 8.74 11.11
N SER A 29 -10.29 9.40 10.40
CA SER A 29 -11.24 8.68 9.58
C SER A 29 -10.48 8.03 8.42
N ALA A 30 -10.60 6.73 8.22
CA ALA A 30 -9.97 5.99 7.11
C ALA A 30 -10.28 6.61 5.73
N ARG A 31 -11.33 7.42 5.65
CA ARG A 31 -11.71 8.18 4.46
C ARG A 31 -10.78 9.35 4.15
N GLU A 32 -10.25 10.05 5.18
CA GLU A 32 -9.37 11.21 4.96
C GLU A 32 -7.94 10.80 4.60
N ASP A 33 -7.55 9.58 4.97
CA ASP A 33 -6.20 9.06 4.76
C ASP A 33 -6.04 8.19 3.52
N VAL A 34 -7.16 7.75 2.89
CA VAL A 34 -7.09 6.97 1.67
C VAL A 34 -6.72 7.84 0.47
N GLY A 35 -5.69 7.42 -0.26
CA GLY A 35 -5.32 7.97 -1.56
C GLY A 35 -6.00 7.22 -2.70
N VAL A 36 -5.63 7.58 -3.93
CA VAL A 36 -6.06 6.87 -5.12
C VAL A 36 -4.91 6.64 -6.10
N GLN A 37 -4.88 5.43 -6.68
CA GLN A 37 -3.98 5.09 -7.78
C GLN A 37 -4.56 5.64 -9.09
N LEU A 38 -3.77 6.47 -9.81
CA LEU A 38 -4.22 7.14 -11.03
C LEU A 38 -4.44 6.21 -12.22
N TYR A 39 -3.96 4.95 -12.14
CA TYR A 39 -4.28 3.94 -13.14
C TYR A 39 -5.79 3.66 -13.25
N THR A 40 -6.53 3.82 -12.16
CA THR A 40 -7.99 3.80 -12.15
C THR A 40 -8.60 4.75 -13.19
N PHE A 41 -7.98 5.91 -13.39
CA PHE A 41 -8.42 6.96 -14.32
C PHE A 41 -7.55 7.03 -15.59
N ARG A 42 -6.83 5.96 -15.95
CA ARG A 42 -5.80 5.94 -17.02
C ARG A 42 -6.23 6.57 -18.33
N ASP A 43 -7.47 6.30 -18.77
CA ASP A 43 -8.00 6.85 -20.03
C ASP A 43 -8.25 8.36 -19.93
N ALA A 44 -8.85 8.81 -18.84
CA ALA A 44 -9.09 10.22 -18.57
C ALA A 44 -7.77 10.99 -18.33
N MET A 45 -6.82 10.38 -17.61
CA MET A 45 -5.47 10.91 -17.41
C MET A 45 -4.73 11.06 -18.74
N THR A 46 -4.82 10.07 -19.64
CA THR A 46 -4.19 10.11 -20.96
C THR A 46 -4.77 11.22 -21.85
N GLN A 47 -6.07 11.50 -21.72
CA GLN A 47 -6.76 12.55 -22.51
C GLN A 47 -6.55 13.95 -21.95
N ASN A 48 -6.72 14.13 -20.63
CA ASN A 48 -6.64 15.43 -19.96
C ASN A 48 -6.16 15.28 -18.51
N PRO A 49 -4.83 15.14 -18.26
CA PRO A 49 -4.32 14.87 -16.92
C PRO A 49 -4.69 15.96 -15.90
N LYS A 50 -4.58 17.26 -16.27
CA LYS A 50 -4.90 18.36 -15.33
C LYS A 50 -6.38 18.41 -14.98
N GLY A 51 -7.27 18.21 -15.94
CA GLY A 51 -8.72 18.16 -15.70
C GLY A 51 -9.13 16.92 -14.89
N THR A 52 -8.45 15.79 -15.08
CA THR A 52 -8.68 14.58 -14.31
C THR A 52 -8.23 14.76 -12.85
N LEU A 53 -7.05 15.35 -12.61
CA LEU A 53 -6.57 15.66 -11.27
C LEU A 53 -7.53 16.63 -10.53
N SER A 54 -8.12 17.60 -11.23
CA SER A 54 -9.16 18.47 -10.64
C SER A 54 -10.36 17.66 -10.15
N LYS A 55 -10.89 16.74 -10.98
CA LYS A 55 -12.00 15.87 -10.59
C LYS A 55 -11.65 14.93 -9.44
N VAL A 56 -10.41 14.43 -9.39
CA VAL A 56 -9.92 13.60 -8.28
C VAL A 56 -9.90 14.42 -6.97
N ALA A 57 -9.44 15.68 -7.03
CA ALA A 57 -9.50 16.58 -5.88
C ALA A 57 -10.95 16.88 -5.43
N GLU A 58 -11.88 17.05 -6.38
CA GLU A 58 -13.32 17.26 -6.13
C GLU A 58 -13.98 16.05 -5.44
N LEU A 59 -13.47 14.82 -5.67
CA LEU A 59 -13.89 13.62 -4.95
C LEU A 59 -13.44 13.62 -3.47
N GLY A 60 -12.52 14.50 -3.10
CA GLY A 60 -12.05 14.67 -1.72
C GLY A 60 -10.69 14.04 -1.44
N PHE A 61 -10.07 13.38 -2.41
CA PHE A 61 -8.72 12.83 -2.22
C PHE A 61 -7.69 13.91 -1.90
N LYS A 62 -6.69 13.53 -1.10
CA LYS A 62 -5.52 14.36 -0.75
C LYS A 62 -4.21 13.71 -1.17
N GLN A 63 -4.21 12.41 -1.37
CA GLN A 63 -3.03 11.61 -1.65
C GLN A 63 -3.22 10.84 -2.95
N LEU A 64 -2.16 10.78 -3.73
CA LEU A 64 -2.13 10.14 -5.04
C LEU A 64 -0.96 9.18 -5.15
N GLU A 65 -1.20 8.12 -5.88
CA GLU A 65 -0.17 7.33 -6.51
C GLU A 65 -0.25 7.48 -8.03
N SER A 66 0.88 7.76 -8.67
CA SER A 66 0.98 7.90 -10.12
C SER A 66 1.18 6.51 -10.76
N ALA A 67 0.86 6.41 -12.03
CA ALA A 67 1.15 5.23 -12.84
C ALA A 67 1.85 5.60 -14.14
N ARG A 68 2.84 4.78 -14.55
CA ARG A 68 3.49 4.92 -15.84
C ARG A 68 2.49 4.68 -16.98
N SER A 69 2.59 5.47 -18.02
CA SER A 69 1.81 5.38 -19.26
C SER A 69 2.72 5.46 -20.47
N ASP A 70 2.17 5.30 -21.67
CA ASP A 70 2.90 5.53 -22.94
C ASP A 70 3.42 6.97 -23.08
N LYS A 71 2.86 7.91 -22.29
CA LYS A 71 3.28 9.30 -22.24
C LYS A 71 4.26 9.60 -21.08
N GLY A 72 4.83 8.57 -20.44
CA GLY A 72 5.75 8.69 -19.33
C GLY A 72 5.09 8.57 -17.95
N LEU A 73 5.81 8.93 -16.89
CA LEU A 73 5.41 8.70 -15.49
C LEU A 73 4.17 9.51 -15.05
N TYR A 74 3.87 10.60 -15.75
CA TYR A 74 2.81 11.56 -15.34
C TYR A 74 1.87 11.90 -16.48
N TYR A 75 1.57 10.93 -17.36
CA TYR A 75 0.60 11.07 -18.46
C TYR A 75 0.88 12.27 -19.38
N GLY A 76 2.18 12.52 -19.64
CA GLY A 76 2.63 13.62 -20.51
C GLY A 76 2.92 14.94 -19.80
N LEU A 77 2.63 15.06 -18.50
CA LEU A 77 3.12 16.19 -17.71
C LEU A 77 4.60 15.97 -17.36
N THR A 78 5.34 17.07 -17.30
CA THR A 78 6.67 17.03 -16.69
C THR A 78 6.56 16.81 -15.16
N PRO A 79 7.60 16.31 -14.48
CA PRO A 79 7.58 16.15 -13.02
C PRO A 79 7.20 17.43 -12.27
N THR A 80 7.71 18.58 -12.72
CA THR A 80 7.40 19.88 -12.14
C THR A 80 5.95 20.28 -12.37
N GLU A 81 5.41 20.10 -13.60
CA GLU A 81 3.99 20.37 -13.86
C GLU A 81 3.07 19.50 -13.03
N MET A 82 3.40 18.21 -12.88
CA MET A 82 2.62 17.29 -12.05
C MET A 82 2.61 17.75 -10.59
N ARG A 83 3.79 18.02 -10.02
CA ARG A 83 3.94 18.55 -8.66
C ARG A 83 3.12 19.84 -8.45
N ASP A 84 3.31 20.82 -9.33
CA ASP A 84 2.72 22.14 -9.17
C ASP A 84 1.20 22.11 -9.38
N THR A 85 0.71 21.26 -10.30
CA THR A 85 -0.73 21.00 -10.48
C THR A 85 -1.33 20.37 -9.22
N CYS A 86 -0.71 19.32 -8.69
CA CYS A 86 -1.16 18.68 -7.48
C CYS A 86 -1.18 19.65 -6.29
N LYS A 87 -0.11 20.43 -6.12
CA LYS A 87 -0.04 21.45 -5.05
C LYS A 87 -1.15 22.48 -5.14
N ALA A 88 -1.45 22.96 -6.35
CA ALA A 88 -2.53 23.93 -6.56
C ALA A 88 -3.92 23.37 -6.23
N LEU A 89 -4.11 22.05 -6.38
CA LEU A 89 -5.33 21.33 -6.08
C LEU A 89 -5.40 20.77 -4.63
N GLY A 90 -4.37 21.00 -3.82
CA GLY A 90 -4.27 20.45 -2.47
C GLY A 90 -4.01 18.94 -2.43
N LEU A 91 -3.46 18.39 -3.51
CA LEU A 91 -3.07 17.00 -3.66
C LEU A 91 -1.58 16.80 -3.38
N SER A 92 -1.19 15.60 -2.95
CA SER A 92 0.20 15.18 -2.75
C SER A 92 0.45 13.85 -3.45
N ILE A 93 1.48 13.78 -4.29
CA ILE A 93 1.90 12.51 -4.88
C ILE A 93 2.82 11.82 -3.86
N ARG A 94 2.40 10.67 -3.33
CA ARG A 94 3.17 9.91 -2.35
C ARG A 94 4.08 8.89 -2.99
N SER A 95 3.58 8.25 -4.03
CA SER A 95 4.26 7.17 -4.72
C SER A 95 3.94 7.20 -6.22
N GLY A 96 4.55 6.29 -6.95
CA GLY A 96 4.22 6.08 -8.36
C GLY A 96 4.78 4.76 -8.88
N HIS A 97 3.97 4.09 -9.67
CA HIS A 97 4.32 2.86 -10.35
C HIS A 97 5.30 3.11 -11.50
N VAL A 98 6.38 2.37 -11.48
CA VAL A 98 7.49 2.46 -12.44
C VAL A 98 7.97 1.06 -12.85
N HIS A 99 8.92 1.04 -13.78
CA HIS A 99 9.65 -0.19 -14.11
C HIS A 99 11.11 -0.05 -13.70
N LEU A 100 11.69 -1.14 -13.23
CA LEU A 100 13.13 -1.24 -12.98
C LEU A 100 13.79 -1.65 -14.32
N ASP A 101 14.08 -0.67 -15.15
CA ASP A 101 14.61 -0.84 -16.49
C ASP A 101 15.88 0.02 -16.73
N LYS A 102 16.34 0.11 -17.98
CA LYS A 102 17.54 0.87 -18.38
C LYS A 102 17.47 2.38 -18.04
N ASP A 103 16.26 2.92 -17.91
CA ASP A 103 16.01 4.34 -17.63
C ASP A 103 15.87 4.63 -16.13
N TRP A 104 16.27 3.68 -15.28
CA TRP A 104 16.09 3.72 -13.83
C TRP A 104 16.57 5.01 -13.16
N ASN A 105 17.76 5.49 -13.51
CA ASN A 105 18.30 6.73 -12.92
C ASN A 105 17.42 7.94 -13.26
N GLN A 106 16.98 8.04 -14.50
CA GLN A 106 16.08 9.12 -14.92
C GLN A 106 14.73 9.02 -14.23
N THR A 107 14.20 7.81 -14.06
CA THR A 107 12.96 7.54 -13.34
C THR A 107 13.04 8.04 -11.90
N MET A 108 14.10 7.72 -11.17
CA MET A 108 14.32 8.20 -9.80
C MET A 108 14.42 9.72 -9.72
N GLU A 109 15.18 10.36 -10.63
CA GLU A 109 15.30 11.83 -10.69
C GLU A 109 13.94 12.50 -10.94
N GLN A 110 13.14 11.96 -11.85
CA GLN A 110 11.80 12.47 -12.15
C GLN A 110 10.86 12.31 -10.93
N ALA A 111 10.92 11.19 -10.23
CA ALA A 111 10.13 10.95 -9.02
C ALA A 111 10.49 11.93 -7.90
N ALA A 112 11.78 12.18 -7.69
CA ALA A 112 12.26 13.16 -6.72
C ALA A 112 11.81 14.60 -7.09
N GLN A 113 11.88 14.98 -8.38
CA GLN A 113 11.42 16.29 -8.86
C GLN A 113 9.90 16.48 -8.70
N ALA A 114 9.12 15.41 -8.86
CA ALA A 114 7.68 15.42 -8.63
C ALA A 114 7.31 15.48 -7.14
N GLY A 115 8.27 15.25 -6.23
CA GLY A 115 8.06 15.26 -4.80
C GLY A 115 7.48 13.95 -4.24
N GLN A 116 7.67 12.84 -4.93
CA GLN A 116 7.31 11.51 -4.43
C GLN A 116 8.17 11.12 -3.22
N GLU A 117 7.60 10.31 -2.34
CA GLU A 117 8.31 9.66 -1.25
C GLU A 117 8.75 8.24 -1.63
N TYR A 118 7.90 7.55 -2.40
CA TYR A 118 8.13 6.17 -2.83
C TYR A 118 8.19 6.06 -4.36
N VAL A 119 8.97 5.10 -4.81
CA VAL A 119 9.03 4.64 -6.20
C VAL A 119 8.74 3.15 -6.18
N ILE A 120 7.63 2.74 -6.77
CA ILE A 120 7.09 1.39 -6.68
C ILE A 120 7.29 0.65 -8.01
N CYS A 121 8.10 -0.40 -8.00
CA CYS A 121 8.20 -1.30 -9.14
C CYS A 121 6.94 -2.17 -9.20
N SER A 122 6.11 -1.97 -10.22
CA SER A 122 4.82 -2.65 -10.36
C SER A 122 4.83 -3.82 -11.35
N SER A 123 6.01 -4.29 -11.72
CA SER A 123 6.16 -5.47 -12.58
C SER A 123 7.50 -6.13 -12.33
N MET A 124 7.55 -7.44 -12.49
CA MET A 124 8.80 -8.18 -12.40
C MET A 124 9.78 -7.70 -13.49
N PRO A 125 11.02 -7.29 -13.14
CA PRO A 125 12.00 -6.78 -14.10
C PRO A 125 12.52 -7.88 -15.04
N THR A 126 12.32 -9.14 -14.68
CA THR A 126 12.70 -10.31 -15.48
C THR A 126 11.56 -11.32 -15.51
N GLN A 127 11.47 -12.11 -16.60
CA GLN A 127 10.41 -13.11 -16.76
C GLN A 127 10.80 -14.45 -16.15
N GLY A 128 9.80 -15.22 -15.74
CA GLY A 128 9.91 -16.60 -15.29
C GLY A 128 9.44 -16.82 -13.87
N GLN A 129 8.52 -17.78 -13.70
CA GLN A 129 7.95 -18.21 -12.43
C GLN A 129 8.83 -19.33 -11.82
N ALA A 130 10.02 -18.97 -11.36
CA ALA A 130 11.00 -19.89 -10.79
C ALA A 130 11.78 -19.25 -9.64
N ILE A 131 12.16 -20.06 -8.66
CA ILE A 131 12.93 -19.66 -7.47
C ILE A 131 14.16 -18.83 -7.88
N ASP A 132 15.00 -19.35 -8.81
CA ASP A 132 16.23 -18.67 -9.21
C ASP A 132 15.99 -17.28 -9.81
N ASN A 133 14.84 -17.07 -10.46
CA ASN A 133 14.47 -15.77 -10.99
C ASN A 133 14.12 -14.80 -9.87
N TYR A 134 13.30 -15.24 -8.92
CA TYR A 134 12.86 -14.40 -7.78
C TYR A 134 14.01 -14.01 -6.86
N LEU A 135 14.99 -14.91 -6.65
CA LEU A 135 16.21 -14.57 -5.90
C LEU A 135 17.03 -13.47 -6.59
N ARG A 136 17.22 -13.56 -7.93
CA ARG A 136 17.89 -12.48 -8.69
C ARG A 136 17.13 -11.18 -8.65
N VAL A 137 15.78 -11.22 -8.68
CA VAL A 137 14.93 -10.04 -8.58
C VAL A 137 15.05 -9.42 -7.18
N ALA A 138 15.10 -10.22 -6.11
CA ALA A 138 15.30 -9.71 -4.76
C ALA A 138 16.63 -8.96 -4.62
N GLU A 139 17.72 -9.47 -5.22
CA GLU A 139 19.01 -8.76 -5.29
C GLU A 139 18.89 -7.42 -6.03
N ALA A 140 18.20 -7.41 -7.18
CA ALA A 140 17.99 -6.20 -7.96
C ALA A 140 17.13 -5.18 -7.19
N PHE A 141 16.14 -5.62 -6.44
CA PHE A 141 15.31 -4.75 -5.60
C PHE A 141 16.09 -4.15 -4.43
N ASN A 142 16.93 -4.94 -3.75
CA ASN A 142 17.85 -4.41 -2.72
C ASN A 142 18.74 -3.31 -3.29
N LYS A 143 19.32 -3.54 -4.47
CA LYS A 143 20.15 -2.54 -5.17
C LYS A 143 19.37 -1.29 -5.53
N ALA A 144 18.14 -1.42 -6.05
CA ALA A 144 17.27 -0.28 -6.34
C ALA A 144 16.92 0.51 -5.06
N GLY A 145 16.70 -0.19 -3.95
CA GLY A 145 16.47 0.43 -2.64
C GLY A 145 17.67 1.26 -2.16
N GLU A 146 18.90 0.74 -2.32
CA GLU A 146 20.12 1.50 -2.05
C GLU A 146 20.24 2.77 -2.91
N ASP A 147 19.89 2.68 -4.19
CA ASP A 147 19.98 3.80 -5.11
C ASP A 147 18.92 4.88 -4.78
N CYS A 148 17.68 4.48 -4.50
CA CYS A 148 16.63 5.38 -4.01
C CYS A 148 17.03 6.09 -2.71
N LYS A 149 17.58 5.38 -1.75
CA LYS A 149 18.01 5.93 -0.45
C LYS A 149 19.06 7.04 -0.58
N LYS A 150 19.95 6.97 -1.57
CA LYS A 150 20.99 7.99 -1.82
C LYS A 150 20.41 9.36 -2.18
N ILE A 151 19.22 9.39 -2.77
CA ILE A 151 18.55 10.62 -3.20
C ILE A 151 17.29 10.94 -2.38
N GLY A 152 17.10 10.25 -1.24
CA GLY A 152 16.01 10.52 -0.31
C GLY A 152 14.67 9.91 -0.70
N LEU A 153 14.64 9.00 -1.68
CA LEU A 153 13.48 8.20 -2.04
C LEU A 153 13.48 6.84 -1.33
N LYS A 154 12.32 6.19 -1.30
CA LYS A 154 12.13 4.81 -0.87
C LYS A 154 11.71 3.97 -2.05
N PHE A 155 12.33 2.80 -2.18
CA PHE A 155 11.95 1.82 -3.18
C PHE A 155 10.90 0.86 -2.62
N GLY A 156 9.96 0.44 -3.45
CA GLY A 156 9.00 -0.60 -3.11
C GLY A 156 8.64 -1.50 -4.29
N TYR A 157 7.94 -2.59 -3.98
CA TYR A 157 7.42 -3.54 -4.95
C TYR A 157 5.92 -3.75 -4.74
N HIS A 158 5.16 -3.75 -5.83
CA HIS A 158 3.73 -4.04 -5.87
C HIS A 158 3.50 -5.40 -6.53
N ASN A 159 2.74 -6.27 -5.85
CA ASN A 159 2.41 -7.61 -6.32
C ASN A 159 1.17 -7.64 -7.22
N HIS A 160 1.12 -8.70 -8.05
CA HIS A 160 -0.09 -9.22 -8.68
C HIS A 160 -0.42 -10.61 -8.12
N SER A 161 -1.24 -11.38 -8.84
CA SER A 161 -1.59 -12.74 -8.40
C SER A 161 -0.51 -13.78 -8.69
N TYR A 162 0.30 -13.58 -9.72
CA TYR A 162 1.27 -14.58 -10.19
C TYR A 162 2.45 -14.79 -9.23
N GLU A 163 2.75 -13.84 -8.35
CA GLU A 163 3.78 -14.01 -7.31
C GLU A 163 3.37 -15.03 -6.25
N PHE A 164 2.08 -15.31 -6.11
CA PHE A 164 1.56 -16.30 -5.17
C PHE A 164 1.57 -17.73 -5.72
N GLU A 165 2.03 -17.91 -6.97
CA GLU A 165 2.34 -19.23 -7.51
C GLU A 165 3.50 -19.88 -6.73
N SER A 166 3.62 -21.21 -6.87
CA SER A 166 4.67 -21.98 -6.18
C SER A 166 5.61 -22.66 -7.17
N ASP A 167 6.91 -22.58 -6.91
CA ASP A 167 7.92 -23.43 -7.54
C ASP A 167 8.54 -24.35 -6.50
N LYS A 168 8.57 -25.66 -6.77
CA LYS A 168 9.09 -26.71 -5.86
C LYS A 168 8.53 -26.64 -4.44
N GLY A 169 7.26 -26.20 -4.30
CA GLY A 169 6.57 -26.10 -3.02
C GLY A 169 6.84 -24.81 -2.22
N GLN A 170 7.60 -23.86 -2.77
CA GLN A 170 7.82 -22.53 -2.19
C GLN A 170 6.98 -21.50 -2.92
N VAL A 171 6.26 -20.66 -2.19
CA VAL A 171 5.53 -19.52 -2.74
C VAL A 171 6.54 -18.45 -3.18
N LEU A 172 6.40 -17.96 -4.39
CA LEU A 172 7.42 -17.08 -4.97
C LEU A 172 7.42 -15.68 -4.32
N TYR A 173 6.26 -15.19 -3.87
CA TYR A 173 6.19 -13.93 -3.12
C TYR A 173 6.94 -13.99 -1.80
N ASP A 174 6.90 -15.14 -1.11
CA ASP A 174 7.60 -15.33 0.16
C ASP A 174 9.12 -15.20 -0.03
N LEU A 175 9.65 -15.63 -1.18
CA LEU A 175 11.07 -15.45 -1.51
C LEU A 175 11.45 -13.96 -1.62
N LEU A 176 10.56 -13.10 -2.16
CA LEU A 176 10.83 -11.65 -2.19
C LEU A 176 10.82 -11.08 -0.77
N LEU A 177 9.88 -11.49 0.08
CA LEU A 177 9.81 -11.03 1.47
C LEU A 177 11.05 -11.44 2.28
N GLU A 178 11.52 -12.68 2.10
CA GLU A 178 12.63 -13.26 2.86
C GLU A 178 14.01 -12.79 2.37
N ASN A 179 14.15 -12.45 1.08
CA ASN A 179 15.45 -12.12 0.45
C ASN A 179 15.62 -10.62 0.15
N THR A 180 14.67 -9.77 0.57
CA THR A 180 14.82 -8.32 0.49
C THR A 180 15.03 -7.70 1.87
N ASP A 181 15.94 -6.72 1.95
CA ASP A 181 16.16 -5.92 3.17
C ASP A 181 14.96 -5.00 3.42
N PRO A 182 14.21 -5.16 4.53
CA PRO A 182 13.03 -4.34 4.82
C PRO A 182 13.34 -2.86 5.04
N SER A 183 14.59 -2.49 5.27
CA SER A 183 15.04 -1.09 5.36
C SER A 183 15.29 -0.44 3.98
N LEU A 184 15.34 -1.23 2.92
CA LEU A 184 15.63 -0.81 1.55
C LEU A 184 14.42 -1.03 0.62
N VAL A 185 13.72 -2.16 0.80
CA VAL A 185 12.62 -2.59 -0.07
C VAL A 185 11.33 -2.63 0.73
N HIS A 186 10.43 -1.73 0.41
CA HIS A 186 9.09 -1.68 1.00
C HIS A 186 8.11 -2.48 0.14
N MET A 187 7.14 -3.14 0.77
CA MET A 187 6.10 -3.84 0.00
C MET A 187 4.85 -2.97 -0.07
N GLU A 188 4.37 -2.75 -1.27
CA GLU A 188 3.03 -2.29 -1.53
C GLU A 188 2.16 -3.50 -1.81
N LEU A 189 1.37 -3.91 -0.80
CA LEU A 189 0.55 -5.10 -0.93
C LEU A 189 -0.78 -4.75 -1.62
N ASP A 190 -1.00 -5.29 -2.80
CA ASP A 190 -2.31 -5.25 -3.43
C ASP A 190 -3.17 -6.39 -2.86
N LEU A 191 -4.13 -6.00 -2.01
CA LEU A 191 -4.97 -6.94 -1.26
C LEU A 191 -5.87 -7.78 -2.17
N GLY A 192 -6.37 -7.18 -3.25
CA GLY A 192 -7.21 -7.85 -4.23
C GLY A 192 -6.43 -8.92 -5.01
N TRP A 193 -5.21 -8.61 -5.42
CA TRP A 193 -4.36 -9.58 -6.11
C TRP A 193 -3.88 -10.72 -5.20
N VAL A 194 -3.71 -10.47 -3.88
CA VAL A 194 -3.46 -11.55 -2.90
C VAL A 194 -4.62 -12.56 -2.92
N VAL A 195 -5.87 -12.07 -2.86
CA VAL A 195 -7.08 -12.92 -2.91
C VAL A 195 -7.15 -13.67 -4.23
N MET A 196 -6.90 -12.99 -5.36
CA MET A 196 -6.86 -13.64 -6.68
C MET A 196 -5.75 -14.69 -6.80
N GLY A 197 -4.65 -14.53 -6.07
CA GLY A 197 -3.57 -15.52 -5.91
C GLY A 197 -3.92 -16.68 -4.98
N GLY A 198 -5.16 -16.73 -4.47
CA GLY A 198 -5.65 -17.79 -3.57
C GLY A 198 -5.06 -17.72 -2.16
N LYS A 199 -4.65 -16.52 -1.72
CA LYS A 199 -4.08 -16.27 -0.40
C LYS A 199 -4.97 -15.33 0.41
N ASN A 200 -4.75 -15.30 1.73
CA ASN A 200 -5.40 -14.35 2.64
C ASN A 200 -4.39 -13.27 3.06
N PRO A 201 -4.66 -11.98 2.84
CA PRO A 201 -3.78 -10.90 3.28
C PRO A 201 -3.49 -10.92 4.79
N ILE A 202 -4.44 -11.33 5.61
CA ILE A 202 -4.28 -11.42 7.07
C ILE A 202 -3.17 -12.39 7.48
N ASP A 203 -3.00 -13.49 6.73
CA ASP A 203 -1.91 -14.43 7.01
C ASP A 203 -0.54 -13.77 6.80
N TYR A 204 -0.41 -12.91 5.78
CA TYR A 204 0.80 -12.12 5.54
C TYR A 204 1.05 -11.07 6.62
N PHE A 205 0.00 -10.40 7.12
CA PHE A 205 0.16 -9.44 8.22
C PHE A 205 0.63 -10.11 9.50
N ASN A 206 0.09 -11.30 9.82
CA ASN A 206 0.50 -12.08 10.98
C ASN A 206 1.93 -12.61 10.85
N GLN A 207 2.32 -13.06 9.65
CA GLN A 207 3.66 -13.63 9.41
C GLN A 207 4.75 -12.55 9.31
N TYR A 208 4.41 -11.39 8.76
CA TYR A 208 5.35 -10.28 8.51
C TYR A 208 4.80 -8.95 9.04
N PRO A 209 4.60 -8.80 10.37
CA PRO A 209 4.02 -7.58 10.94
C PRO A 209 4.87 -6.35 10.62
N GLY A 210 4.19 -5.26 10.24
CA GLY A 210 4.85 -4.00 9.88
C GLY A 210 5.54 -3.96 8.51
N ARG A 211 5.40 -5.01 7.69
CA ARG A 211 6.14 -5.19 6.43
C ARG A 211 5.50 -4.49 5.22
N PHE A 212 4.22 -4.06 5.34
CA PHE A 212 3.40 -3.58 4.23
C PHE A 212 2.98 -2.12 4.40
N PRO A 213 3.94 -1.16 4.32
CA PRO A 213 3.65 0.26 4.55
C PRO A 213 2.77 0.91 3.48
N LEU A 214 2.60 0.28 2.35
CA LEU A 214 1.69 0.72 1.30
C LEU A 214 0.72 -0.41 0.95
N TRP A 215 -0.52 -0.02 0.67
CA TRP A 215 -1.55 -0.94 0.19
C TRP A 215 -2.23 -0.42 -1.06
N HIS A 216 -2.56 -1.33 -1.97
CA HIS A 216 -3.70 -1.15 -2.85
C HIS A 216 -4.94 -1.76 -2.21
N LEU A 217 -5.88 -0.91 -1.86
CA LEU A 217 -7.20 -1.32 -1.44
C LEU A 217 -8.05 -1.50 -2.70
N LYS A 218 -8.18 -2.75 -3.12
CA LYS A 218 -8.82 -3.18 -4.36
C LYS A 218 -9.73 -4.37 -4.05
N ASP A 219 -11.02 -4.25 -4.29
CA ASP A 219 -11.92 -5.39 -4.22
C ASP A 219 -11.93 -6.13 -5.57
N MET A 220 -11.89 -7.45 -5.50
CA MET A 220 -11.79 -8.32 -6.66
C MET A 220 -12.88 -9.37 -6.59
N SER A 221 -13.52 -9.66 -7.74
CA SER A 221 -14.41 -10.79 -7.89
C SER A 221 -13.65 -11.98 -8.48
N ILE A 222 -13.51 -13.04 -7.71
CA ILE A 222 -12.89 -14.30 -8.18
C ILE A 222 -13.74 -14.89 -9.32
N LEU A 223 -15.06 -14.78 -9.23
CA LEU A 223 -15.97 -15.31 -10.25
C LEU A 223 -15.83 -14.59 -11.59
N GLU A 224 -15.71 -13.26 -11.55
CA GLU A 224 -15.62 -12.43 -12.76
C GLU A 224 -14.16 -12.20 -13.22
N GLY A 225 -13.19 -12.51 -12.36
CA GLY A 225 -11.77 -12.41 -12.66
C GLY A 225 -11.25 -10.96 -12.76
N GLY A 226 -11.89 -10.01 -12.08
CA GLY A 226 -11.56 -8.59 -12.18
C GLY A 226 -11.88 -7.78 -10.95
N SER A 227 -11.43 -6.51 -10.94
CA SER A 227 -11.76 -5.58 -9.85
C SER A 227 -13.21 -5.10 -9.94
N THR A 228 -13.80 -4.86 -8.78
CA THR A 228 -15.19 -4.41 -8.65
C THR A 228 -15.29 -3.34 -7.57
N GLU A 229 -16.48 -2.77 -7.39
CA GLU A 229 -16.75 -1.84 -6.31
C GLU A 229 -16.70 -2.54 -4.95
N PHE A 230 -16.27 -1.82 -3.93
CA PHE A 230 -16.12 -2.32 -2.56
C PHE A 230 -17.40 -2.96 -2.02
N GLY A 231 -17.24 -4.16 -1.47
CA GLY A 231 -18.32 -4.96 -0.93
C GLY A 231 -19.11 -5.76 -1.97
N LYS A 232 -18.69 -5.73 -3.24
CA LYS A 232 -19.24 -6.57 -4.30
C LYS A 232 -18.33 -7.73 -4.70
N GLY A 233 -17.07 -7.68 -4.29
CA GLY A 233 -16.08 -8.71 -4.53
C GLY A 233 -15.89 -9.65 -3.35
N ASP A 234 -14.74 -10.32 -3.34
CA ASP A 234 -14.41 -11.38 -2.39
C ASP A 234 -13.48 -10.90 -1.25
N LEU A 235 -12.99 -9.62 -1.28
CA LEU A 235 -12.16 -9.05 -0.23
C LEU A 235 -13.03 -8.53 0.92
N ASN A 236 -12.75 -8.97 2.14
CA ASN A 236 -13.37 -8.40 3.34
C ASN A 236 -12.71 -7.07 3.71
N ILE A 237 -13.18 -5.97 3.11
CA ILE A 237 -12.63 -4.62 3.31
C ILE A 237 -12.61 -4.21 4.79
N SER A 238 -13.66 -4.54 5.57
CA SER A 238 -13.72 -4.20 7.00
C SER A 238 -12.57 -4.84 7.77
N GLU A 239 -12.36 -6.13 7.56
CA GLU A 239 -11.28 -6.88 8.22
C GLU A 239 -9.89 -6.34 7.83
N MET A 240 -9.72 -5.89 6.59
CA MET A 240 -8.46 -5.24 6.18
C MET A 240 -8.23 -3.95 6.97
N ILE A 241 -9.24 -3.08 7.06
CA ILE A 241 -9.14 -1.81 7.79
C ILE A 241 -8.83 -2.04 9.29
N GLU A 242 -9.37 -3.07 9.92
CA GLU A 242 -9.10 -3.43 11.31
C GLU A 242 -7.64 -3.88 11.54
N ASN A 243 -6.93 -4.28 10.49
CA ASN A 243 -5.55 -4.79 10.56
C ASN A 243 -4.48 -3.81 10.02
N ILE A 244 -4.81 -2.54 9.79
CA ILE A 244 -3.90 -1.50 9.29
C ILE A 244 -2.62 -1.40 10.14
N ASP A 245 -2.76 -1.36 11.46
CA ASP A 245 -1.63 -1.22 12.39
C ASP A 245 -0.74 -2.46 12.38
N LEU A 246 -1.33 -3.66 12.32
CA LEU A 246 -0.58 -4.92 12.25
C LEU A 246 0.26 -5.00 10.97
N ALA A 247 -0.31 -4.60 9.85
CA ALA A 247 0.39 -4.55 8.56
C ALA A 247 1.45 -3.45 8.49
N GLY A 248 1.34 -2.39 9.32
CA GLY A 248 2.23 -1.23 9.36
C GLY A 248 1.97 -0.22 8.26
N VAL A 249 0.70 -0.05 7.86
CA VAL A 249 0.30 0.80 6.75
C VAL A 249 0.60 2.26 7.03
N LYS A 250 1.25 2.90 6.09
CA LYS A 250 1.49 4.34 6.06
C LYS A 250 0.64 5.04 5.02
N TYR A 251 0.50 4.43 3.85
CA TYR A 251 -0.32 4.93 2.75
C TYR A 251 -1.17 3.79 2.17
N MET A 252 -2.40 4.11 1.88
CA MET A 252 -3.36 3.19 1.28
C MET A 252 -3.95 3.88 0.05
N PHE A 253 -3.89 3.22 -1.10
CA PHE A 253 -4.43 3.74 -2.35
C PHE A 253 -5.58 2.87 -2.83
N MET A 254 -6.71 3.50 -3.04
CA MET A 254 -7.85 2.87 -3.69
C MET A 254 -7.54 2.66 -5.16
N GLU A 255 -7.73 1.46 -5.67
CA GLU A 255 -7.61 1.17 -7.10
C GLU A 255 -8.78 0.31 -7.58
N GLN A 256 -9.28 0.63 -8.77
CA GLN A 256 -10.24 -0.18 -9.51
C GLN A 256 -9.91 -0.12 -10.99
N GLU A 257 -9.75 -1.28 -11.63
CA GLU A 257 -9.30 -1.40 -13.01
C GLU A 257 -10.43 -1.65 -14.01
N GLN A 258 -11.48 -2.32 -13.56
CA GLN A 258 -12.70 -2.61 -14.30
C GLN A 258 -13.88 -1.87 -13.67
N TYR A 259 -14.73 -1.29 -14.51
CA TYR A 259 -15.93 -0.57 -14.11
C TYR A 259 -16.93 -0.55 -15.26
N ASP A 260 -18.22 -0.65 -14.96
CA ASP A 260 -19.26 -0.77 -15.98
C ASP A 260 -19.41 0.48 -16.85
N ASN A 261 -19.27 1.67 -16.25
CA ASN A 261 -19.54 2.93 -16.95
C ASN A 261 -18.41 3.98 -16.80
N ASN A 262 -18.21 4.46 -15.58
CA ASN A 262 -17.37 5.63 -15.31
C ASN A 262 -16.54 5.42 -14.05
N PRO A 263 -15.20 5.50 -14.13
CA PRO A 263 -14.34 5.30 -12.97
C PRO A 263 -14.63 6.27 -11.81
N PHE A 264 -15.05 7.49 -12.10
CA PHE A 264 -15.37 8.47 -11.06
C PHE A 264 -16.61 8.08 -10.25
N ASP A 265 -17.59 7.43 -10.86
CA ASP A 265 -18.79 6.97 -10.17
C ASP A 265 -18.50 5.73 -9.31
N SER A 266 -17.72 4.78 -9.83
CA SER A 266 -17.26 3.62 -9.07
C SER A 266 -16.40 4.04 -7.86
N ILE A 267 -15.47 4.96 -8.04
CA ILE A 267 -14.65 5.48 -6.93
C ILE A 267 -15.50 6.25 -5.90
N ARG A 268 -16.50 7.01 -6.34
CA ARG A 268 -17.45 7.66 -5.41
C ARG A 268 -18.25 6.63 -4.61
N TYR A 269 -18.65 5.53 -5.25
CA TYR A 269 -19.31 4.42 -4.56
C TYR A 269 -18.37 3.84 -3.49
N ASN A 270 -17.10 3.56 -3.82
CA ASN A 270 -16.12 3.02 -2.91
C ASN A 270 -15.84 3.95 -1.72
N LEU A 271 -15.73 5.26 -1.95
CA LEU A 271 -15.60 6.26 -0.88
C LEU A 271 -16.80 6.26 0.06
N ASN A 272 -18.01 6.13 -0.48
CA ASN A 272 -19.24 6.05 0.33
C ASN A 272 -19.34 4.72 1.09
N TYR A 273 -18.77 3.64 0.55
CA TYR A 273 -18.69 2.35 1.24
C TYR A 273 -17.74 2.47 2.45
N LEU A 274 -16.52 3.00 2.26
CA LEU A 274 -15.57 3.20 3.35
C LEU A 274 -16.12 4.12 4.45
N ALA A 275 -16.83 5.19 4.09
CA ALA A 275 -17.42 6.08 5.07
C ALA A 275 -18.40 5.37 6.04
N LYS A 276 -19.10 4.33 5.57
CA LYS A 276 -20.03 3.55 6.40
C LYS A 276 -19.35 2.52 7.31
N LEU A 277 -18.08 2.19 7.04
CA LEU A 277 -17.34 1.26 7.89
C LEU A 277 -16.74 1.95 9.12
N VAL A 278 -16.62 3.28 9.10
CA VAL A 278 -15.93 4.07 10.13
C VAL A 278 -16.91 4.87 11.00
N ASP A 279 -18.21 4.94 10.60
CA ASP A 279 -19.32 5.49 11.40
C ASP A 279 -19.86 4.42 12.38
#